data_04fb01eb44efbbfbc4d1a5d3623d63f9
#
_entry.id   04fb01eb44efbbfbc4d1a5d3623d63f9
#
_cell.length_a   1.000
_cell.length_b   1.000
_cell.length_c   1.000
_cell.angle_alpha   90.00
_cell.angle_beta   90.00
_cell.angle_gamma   90.00
#
_symmetry.space_group_name_H-M   'P 1'
#
loop_
_entity.id
_entity.type
_entity.pdbx_description
1 polymer ?
#
loop_
_entity_poly.entity_id
_entity_poly.type
_entity_poly.pdbx_seq_one_letter_code
_entity_poly.pdbx_strand_id
1 'polypeptide(L)'
;QGRLDLNEFEDLFKELNNEEEKQQIDLPEEFISLCNKDLPMDTTDAFRYLSSRGIGRREILKWKIGYCKEGRYAGRIIIPSFDMEGDCNYFIARSFVGHQRRYLNPPANRDIVFNELMIDWDEPVVLVEGVFDAIAAGGNAIPILGSTLRERSRLFQAIAMHDTPVYMALDG
;
A
#
# COMPACT_ATOMS: atom_id res chain seq x y z
N GLN A 1 19.23 41.86 -10.50
CA GLN A 1 19.47 41.38 -9.14
C GLN A 1 18.12 41.44 -8.42
N GLY A 2 17.31 40.37 -8.55
CA GLY A 2 16.02 40.23 -7.86
C GLY A 2 16.30 39.86 -6.39
N ARG A 3 15.94 40.75 -5.49
CA ARG A 3 15.72 40.37 -4.09
C ARG A 3 14.40 39.59 -4.06
N LEU A 4 14.47 38.34 -3.67
CA LEU A 4 13.26 37.59 -3.27
C LEU A 4 12.63 38.33 -2.08
N ASP A 5 11.35 38.66 -2.17
CA ASP A 5 10.59 39.25 -1.09
C ASP A 5 10.47 38.20 0.04
N LEU A 6 10.58 38.67 1.29
CA LEU A 6 10.43 37.80 2.48
C LEU A 6 9.12 37.02 2.45
N ASN A 7 8.05 37.58 1.89
CA ASN A 7 6.76 36.92 1.74
C ASN A 7 6.81 35.80 0.69
N GLU A 8 7.50 36.01 -0.44
CA GLU A 8 7.72 34.95 -1.45
C GLU A 8 8.57 33.82 -0.89
N PHE A 9 9.54 34.15 -0.02
CA PHE A 9 10.36 33.15 0.65
C PHE A 9 9.58 32.39 1.70
N GLU A 10 8.71 33.08 2.48
CA GLU A 10 7.82 32.42 3.46
C GLU A 10 6.76 31.54 2.79
N ASP A 11 6.23 31.98 1.64
CA ASP A 11 5.26 31.18 0.86
C ASP A 11 5.93 29.97 0.21
N LEU A 12 7.16 30.15 -0.34
CA LEU A 12 7.97 29.05 -0.84
C LEU A 12 8.36 28.06 0.29
N PHE A 13 8.68 28.58 1.48
CA PHE A 13 9.01 27.77 2.66
C PHE A 13 7.77 27.07 3.23
N LYS A 14 6.58 27.69 3.13
CA LYS A 14 5.30 27.04 3.46
C LYS A 14 4.91 26.00 2.42
N GLU A 15 5.20 26.22 1.15
CA GLU A 15 5.02 25.21 0.09
C GLU A 15 6.02 24.05 0.22
N LEU A 16 7.27 24.33 0.63
CA LEU A 16 8.29 23.30 0.90
C LEU A 16 8.09 22.59 2.24
N ASN A 17 7.53 23.30 3.24
CA ASN A 17 7.17 22.78 4.56
C ASN A 17 5.65 22.52 4.70
N ASN A 18 4.90 22.48 3.62
CA ASN A 18 3.64 21.76 3.63
C ASN A 18 4.05 20.32 3.96
N GLU A 19 4.20 20.04 5.23
CA GLU A 19 3.97 18.74 5.80
C GLU A 19 2.57 18.37 5.30
N GLU A 20 2.51 17.76 4.13
CA GLU A 20 1.28 17.12 3.66
C GLU A 20 0.86 16.27 4.83
N GLU A 21 -0.31 16.58 5.39
CA GLU A 21 -0.83 15.89 6.57
C GLU A 21 -0.62 14.39 6.36
N LYS A 22 0.25 13.81 7.18
CA LYS A 22 0.61 12.41 7.08
C LYS A 22 -0.67 11.60 7.19
N GLN A 23 -1.00 10.89 6.11
CA GLN A 23 -2.20 10.07 6.11
C GLN A 23 -2.02 8.88 7.05
N GLN A 24 -2.81 8.85 8.09
CA GLN A 24 -2.94 7.71 8.99
C GLN A 24 -4.38 7.24 8.99
N ILE A 25 -4.60 5.95 8.86
CA ILE A 25 -5.93 5.33 8.90
C ILE A 25 -5.91 4.12 9.83
N ASP A 26 -7.07 3.83 10.39
CA ASP A 26 -7.25 2.60 11.17
C ASP A 26 -7.64 1.44 10.25
N LEU A 27 -7.15 0.24 10.59
CA LEU A 27 -7.69 -0.98 10.01
C LEU A 27 -9.14 -1.16 10.46
N PRO A 28 -9.97 -1.89 9.68
CA PRO A 28 -11.34 -2.20 10.12
C PRO A 28 -11.35 -2.78 11.54
N GLU A 29 -12.31 -2.39 12.36
CA GLU A 29 -12.45 -2.89 13.74
C GLU A 29 -12.56 -4.43 13.76
N GLU A 30 -13.20 -4.99 12.72
CA GLU A 30 -13.40 -6.43 12.55
C GLU A 30 -12.21 -7.14 11.89
N PHE A 31 -11.07 -6.46 11.73
CA PHE A 31 -9.88 -7.03 11.11
C PHE A 31 -9.31 -8.16 11.97
N ILE A 32 -9.17 -9.34 11.36
CA ILE A 32 -8.52 -10.51 11.96
C ILE A 32 -7.24 -10.80 11.20
N SER A 33 -6.11 -10.67 11.87
CA SER A 33 -4.81 -11.01 11.26
C SER A 33 -4.70 -12.52 11.05
N LEU A 34 -4.37 -12.94 9.83
CA LEU A 34 -4.06 -14.33 9.50
C LEU A 34 -2.69 -14.80 10.04
N CYS A 35 -1.96 -13.88 10.69
CA CYS A 35 -0.71 -14.20 11.40
C CYS A 35 -0.95 -14.74 12.81
N ASN A 36 -2.17 -14.63 13.35
CA ASN A 36 -2.53 -15.09 14.69
C ASN A 36 -2.38 -16.60 14.80
N LYS A 37 -2.10 -17.09 16.02
CA LYS A 37 -2.00 -18.54 16.31
C LYS A 37 -3.37 -19.19 16.41
N ASP A 38 -4.29 -18.51 17.09
CA ASP A 38 -5.65 -19.00 17.33
C ASP A 38 -6.59 -18.28 16.35
N LEU A 39 -6.89 -18.96 15.25
CA LEU A 39 -7.75 -18.44 14.20
C LEU A 39 -9.15 -19.06 14.25
N PRO A 40 -10.21 -18.29 13.95
CA PRO A 40 -11.56 -18.85 13.79
C PRO A 40 -11.60 -19.93 12.69
N MET A 41 -12.51 -20.89 12.81
CA MET A 41 -12.63 -22.00 11.84
C MET A 41 -12.99 -21.54 10.41
N ASP A 42 -13.60 -20.38 10.27
CA ASP A 42 -14.01 -19.78 9.00
C ASP A 42 -12.88 -19.12 8.20
N THR A 43 -11.66 -19.08 8.75
CA THR A 43 -10.45 -18.60 8.01
C THR A 43 -10.06 -19.49 6.85
N THR A 44 -10.58 -20.73 6.78
CA THR A 44 -10.22 -21.71 5.75
C THR A 44 -10.44 -21.17 4.33
N ASP A 45 -11.52 -20.44 4.09
CA ASP A 45 -11.83 -19.91 2.76
C ASP A 45 -10.89 -18.75 2.39
N ALA A 46 -10.51 -17.93 3.36
CA ALA A 46 -9.50 -16.88 3.16
C ALA A 46 -8.14 -17.49 2.79
N PHE A 47 -7.69 -18.51 3.49
CA PHE A 47 -6.45 -19.23 3.17
C PHE A 47 -6.52 -19.92 1.80
N ARG A 48 -7.62 -20.58 1.48
CA ARG A 48 -7.82 -21.20 0.16
C ARG A 48 -7.72 -20.20 -0.96
N TYR A 49 -8.35 -19.03 -0.80
CA TYR A 49 -8.26 -17.94 -1.76
C TYR A 49 -6.82 -17.42 -1.93
N LEU A 50 -6.11 -17.17 -0.85
CA LEU A 50 -4.72 -16.73 -0.89
C LEU A 50 -3.81 -17.77 -1.54
N SER A 51 -3.97 -19.04 -1.15
CA SER A 51 -3.22 -20.16 -1.74
C SER A 51 -3.47 -20.31 -3.25
N SER A 52 -4.70 -20.11 -3.71
CA SER A 52 -5.03 -20.15 -5.14
C SER A 52 -4.34 -19.02 -5.95
N ARG A 53 -3.81 -18.01 -5.26
CA ARG A 53 -3.02 -16.91 -5.83
C ARG A 53 -1.52 -17.05 -5.59
N GLY A 54 -1.08 -18.23 -5.12
CA GLY A 54 0.33 -18.47 -4.81
C GLY A 54 0.84 -17.77 -3.54
N ILE A 55 -0.07 -17.23 -2.71
CA ILE A 55 0.28 -16.53 -1.48
C ILE A 55 0.28 -17.53 -0.32
N GLY A 56 1.46 -17.81 0.19
CA GLY A 56 1.68 -18.73 1.29
C GLY A 56 1.85 -18.03 2.64
N ARG A 57 2.20 -18.81 3.65
CA ARG A 57 2.35 -18.31 5.02
C ARG A 57 3.44 -17.23 5.15
N ARG A 58 4.50 -17.30 4.37
CA ARG A 58 5.60 -16.33 4.37
C ARG A 58 5.11 -14.96 3.94
N GLU A 59 4.37 -14.91 2.83
CA GLU A 59 3.80 -13.69 2.27
C GLU A 59 2.74 -13.11 3.21
N ILE A 60 1.86 -13.97 3.80
CA ILE A 60 0.88 -13.56 4.80
C ILE A 60 1.56 -12.86 5.97
N LEU A 61 2.63 -13.41 6.50
CA LEU A 61 3.40 -12.82 7.60
C LEU A 61 4.10 -11.53 7.18
N LYS A 62 4.77 -11.54 6.02
CA LYS A 62 5.49 -10.37 5.50
C LYS A 62 4.55 -9.19 5.29
N TRP A 63 3.41 -9.41 4.64
CA TRP A 63 2.45 -8.38 4.27
C TRP A 63 1.39 -8.11 5.34
N LYS A 64 1.47 -8.77 6.50
CA LYS A 64 0.50 -8.63 7.61
C LYS A 64 -0.94 -8.86 7.16
N ILE A 65 -1.15 -9.77 6.23
CA ILE A 65 -2.46 -10.04 5.62
C ILE A 65 -3.44 -10.52 6.67
N GLY A 66 -4.67 -10.02 6.58
CA GLY A 66 -5.79 -10.45 7.38
C GLY A 66 -7.07 -10.50 6.56
N TYR A 67 -8.19 -10.63 7.24
CA TYR A 67 -9.51 -10.62 6.63
C TYR A 67 -10.55 -10.04 7.60
N CYS A 68 -11.72 -9.69 7.07
CA CYS A 68 -12.88 -9.37 7.88
C CYS A 68 -13.99 -10.39 7.65
N LYS A 69 -14.54 -10.93 8.75
CA LYS A 69 -15.67 -11.84 8.74
C LYS A 69 -17.00 -11.11 8.60
N GLU A 70 -17.11 -9.96 9.23
CA GLU A 70 -18.33 -9.16 9.36
C GLU A 70 -18.05 -7.69 9.07
N GLY A 71 -19.04 -6.83 9.24
CA GLY A 71 -18.96 -5.41 9.04
C GLY A 71 -18.88 -4.99 7.56
N ARG A 72 -18.43 -3.76 7.35
CA ARG A 72 -18.31 -3.16 6.01
C ARG A 72 -17.44 -3.97 5.05
N TYR A 73 -16.41 -4.58 5.58
CA TYR A 73 -15.40 -5.32 4.80
C TYR A 73 -15.60 -6.85 4.88
N ALA A 74 -16.76 -7.31 5.29
CA ALA A 74 -17.07 -8.72 5.39
C ALA A 74 -16.71 -9.52 4.11
N GLY A 75 -16.12 -10.70 4.26
CA GLY A 75 -15.70 -11.57 3.16
C GLY A 75 -14.58 -10.98 2.28
N ARG A 76 -13.70 -10.14 2.86
CA ARG A 76 -12.57 -9.51 2.16
C ARG A 76 -11.26 -9.82 2.84
N ILE A 77 -10.27 -10.13 2.01
CA ILE A 77 -8.86 -10.10 2.40
C ILE A 77 -8.46 -8.64 2.55
N ILE A 78 -7.79 -8.32 3.64
CA ILE A 78 -7.24 -7.00 3.93
C ILE A 78 -5.72 -7.09 3.86
N ILE A 79 -5.12 -6.26 3.03
CA ILE A 79 -3.67 -6.14 2.91
C ILE A 79 -3.30 -4.71 3.30
N PRO A 80 -2.78 -4.48 4.51
CA PRO A 80 -2.40 -3.16 4.99
C PRO A 80 -1.16 -2.63 4.30
N SER A 81 -1.03 -1.32 4.29
CA SER A 81 0.15 -0.58 3.89
C SER A 81 0.64 0.27 5.05
N PHE A 82 1.95 0.26 5.25
CA PHE A 82 2.61 1.02 6.31
C PHE A 82 3.61 2.01 5.72
N ASP A 83 3.64 3.20 6.28
CA ASP A 83 4.65 4.20 5.96
C ASP A 83 5.99 3.93 6.66
N MET A 84 6.98 4.81 6.50
CA MET A 84 8.33 4.64 7.06
C MET A 84 8.35 4.61 8.59
N GLU A 85 7.37 5.22 9.26
CA GLU A 85 7.24 5.22 10.72
C GLU A 85 6.49 4.00 11.25
N GLY A 86 5.91 3.21 10.36
CA GLY A 86 5.14 2.01 10.69
C GLY A 86 3.67 2.28 10.96
N ASP A 87 3.16 3.47 10.64
CA ASP A 87 1.75 3.80 10.73
C ASP A 87 0.99 3.28 9.50
N CYS A 88 -0.21 2.75 9.71
CA CYS A 88 -1.04 2.30 8.59
C CYS A 88 -1.54 3.51 7.81
N ASN A 89 -1.14 3.62 6.54
CA ASN A 89 -1.51 4.73 5.67
C ASN A 89 -2.56 4.35 4.62
N TYR A 90 -2.76 3.07 4.35
CA TYR A 90 -3.76 2.56 3.43
C TYR A 90 -4.01 1.06 3.66
N PHE A 91 -5.02 0.49 3.00
CA PHE A 91 -5.15 -0.95 2.83
C PHE A 91 -5.92 -1.30 1.56
N ILE A 92 -5.68 -2.47 1.02
CA ILE A 92 -6.49 -3.08 -0.04
C ILE A 92 -7.47 -4.05 0.59
N ALA A 93 -8.75 -3.97 0.18
CA ALA A 93 -9.79 -4.88 0.62
C ALA A 93 -10.37 -5.64 -0.59
N ARG A 94 -9.92 -6.88 -0.79
CA ARG A 94 -10.28 -7.75 -1.92
C ARG A 94 -11.27 -8.83 -1.50
N SER A 95 -12.42 -8.90 -2.20
CA SER A 95 -13.39 -9.99 -1.98
C SER A 95 -12.80 -11.36 -2.31
N PHE A 96 -13.01 -12.31 -1.41
CA PHE A 96 -12.72 -13.73 -1.62
C PHE A 96 -14.00 -14.60 -1.67
N VAL A 97 -15.17 -14.01 -1.43
CA VAL A 97 -16.48 -14.69 -1.47
C VAL A 97 -17.32 -14.36 -2.71
N GLY A 98 -16.72 -13.69 -3.70
CA GLY A 98 -17.39 -13.42 -4.98
C GLY A 98 -18.34 -12.22 -5.01
N HIS A 99 -18.13 -11.21 -4.14
CA HIS A 99 -18.91 -9.97 -4.23
C HIS A 99 -18.79 -9.32 -5.61
N GLN A 100 -19.86 -8.71 -6.10
CA GLN A 100 -19.89 -7.98 -7.36
C GLN A 100 -18.80 -6.91 -7.43
N ARG A 101 -18.62 -6.14 -6.32
CA ARG A 101 -17.50 -5.21 -6.17
C ARG A 101 -16.28 -5.97 -5.66
N ARG A 102 -15.35 -6.29 -6.55
CA ARG A 102 -14.12 -7.03 -6.23
C ARG A 102 -13.25 -6.33 -5.19
N TYR A 103 -13.12 -5.00 -5.30
CA TYR A 103 -12.36 -4.17 -4.35
C TYR A 103 -13.27 -3.17 -3.65
N LEU A 104 -13.08 -3.02 -2.36
CA LEU A 104 -13.73 -2.01 -1.52
C LEU A 104 -12.67 -1.37 -0.61
N ASN A 105 -11.86 -0.51 -1.18
CA ASN A 105 -10.77 0.12 -0.44
C ASN A 105 -11.28 1.24 0.48
N PRO A 106 -10.46 1.70 1.46
CA PRO A 106 -10.84 2.81 2.32
C PRO A 106 -11.00 4.10 1.52
N PRO A 107 -11.83 5.05 1.99
CA PRO A 107 -11.98 6.37 1.39
C PRO A 107 -10.79 7.27 1.77
N ALA A 108 -9.59 6.87 1.40
CA ALA A 108 -8.34 7.55 1.71
C ALA A 108 -7.57 7.87 0.41
N ASN A 109 -6.64 8.80 0.47
CA ASN A 109 -5.81 9.15 -0.65
C ASN A 109 -4.96 7.93 -1.09
N ARG A 110 -4.84 7.72 -2.40
CA ARG A 110 -4.01 6.65 -2.99
C ARG A 110 -2.61 7.12 -3.37
N ASP A 111 -2.36 8.41 -3.25
CA ASP A 111 -1.05 8.97 -3.49
C ASP A 111 -0.13 8.72 -2.29
N ILE A 112 0.30 7.48 -2.19
CA ILE A 112 1.19 6.94 -1.17
C ILE A 112 2.24 6.05 -1.83
N VAL A 113 3.30 5.76 -1.13
CA VAL A 113 4.16 4.60 -1.43
C VAL A 113 3.61 3.42 -0.64
N PHE A 114 3.08 2.41 -1.34
CA PHE A 114 2.46 1.27 -0.68
C PHE A 114 3.51 0.39 0.02
N ASN A 115 3.37 0.21 1.33
CA ASN A 115 4.33 -0.51 2.18
C ASN A 115 5.75 0.05 2.10
N GLU A 116 5.90 1.36 2.15
CA GLU A 116 7.17 2.06 2.10
C GLU A 116 8.17 1.55 3.13
N LEU A 117 7.70 1.20 4.33
CA LEU A 117 8.50 0.56 5.38
C LEU A 117 9.30 -0.67 4.91
N MET A 118 8.83 -1.34 3.85
CA MET A 118 9.42 -2.59 3.35
C MET A 118 10.28 -2.39 2.11
N ILE A 119 10.40 -1.16 1.63
CA ILE A 119 11.15 -0.83 0.43
C ILE A 119 12.60 -0.53 0.80
N ASP A 120 13.50 -1.20 0.11
CA ASP A 120 14.93 -0.91 0.14
C ASP A 120 15.26 0.04 -1.02
N TRP A 121 15.42 1.31 -0.71
CA TRP A 121 15.68 2.33 -1.71
C TRP A 121 17.10 2.29 -2.30
N ASP A 122 18.03 1.55 -1.67
CA ASP A 122 19.38 1.34 -2.20
C ASP A 122 19.43 0.23 -3.27
N GLU A 123 18.33 -0.54 -3.40
CA GLU A 123 18.17 -1.60 -4.39
C GLU A 123 17.16 -1.22 -5.47
N PRO A 124 17.28 -1.75 -6.69
CA PRO A 124 16.31 -1.49 -7.74
C PRO A 124 14.89 -1.86 -7.34
N VAL A 125 13.92 -0.98 -7.68
CA VAL A 125 12.49 -1.23 -7.45
C VAL A 125 11.80 -1.73 -8.71
N VAL A 126 10.78 -2.58 -8.53
CA VAL A 126 9.91 -3.06 -9.61
C VAL A 126 8.52 -2.48 -9.44
N LEU A 127 8.08 -1.65 -10.38
CA LEU A 127 6.72 -1.12 -10.38
C LEU A 127 5.76 -2.10 -11.04
N VAL A 128 4.66 -2.41 -10.35
CA VAL A 128 3.61 -3.33 -10.81
C VAL A 128 2.24 -2.68 -10.66
N GLU A 129 1.19 -3.22 -11.32
CA GLU A 129 -0.13 -2.60 -11.30
C GLU A 129 -0.82 -2.69 -9.93
N GLY A 130 -0.79 -3.85 -9.32
CA GLY A 130 -1.57 -4.14 -8.13
C GLY A 130 -0.79 -4.80 -7.00
N VAL A 131 -1.40 -4.80 -5.80
CA VAL A 131 -0.76 -5.35 -4.60
C VAL A 131 -0.52 -6.86 -4.72
N PHE A 132 -1.43 -7.61 -5.39
CA PHE A 132 -1.22 -9.04 -5.60
C PHE A 132 -0.03 -9.33 -6.51
N ASP A 133 0.20 -8.46 -7.50
CA ASP A 133 1.34 -8.56 -8.41
C ASP A 133 2.64 -8.24 -7.66
N ALA A 134 2.62 -7.24 -6.76
CA ALA A 134 3.75 -6.94 -5.89
C ALA A 134 4.10 -8.11 -4.95
N ILE A 135 3.08 -8.77 -4.37
CA ILE A 135 3.31 -9.96 -3.54
C ILE A 135 3.90 -11.10 -4.37
N ALA A 136 3.40 -11.33 -5.59
CA ALA A 136 3.87 -12.38 -6.48
C ALA A 136 5.28 -12.12 -7.02
N ALA A 137 5.59 -10.87 -7.39
CA ALA A 137 6.92 -10.47 -7.82
C ALA A 137 7.95 -10.62 -6.69
N GLY A 138 7.52 -10.41 -5.44
CA GLY A 138 8.40 -10.45 -4.28
C GLY A 138 9.46 -9.34 -4.29
N GLY A 139 10.53 -9.52 -3.53
CA GLY A 139 11.63 -8.56 -3.49
C GLY A 139 11.18 -7.14 -3.16
N ASN A 140 11.62 -6.19 -3.98
CA ASN A 140 11.44 -4.75 -3.84
C ASN A 140 10.35 -4.22 -4.82
N ALA A 141 9.18 -4.88 -4.85
CA ALA A 141 8.09 -4.53 -5.76
C ALA A 141 7.09 -3.56 -5.12
N ILE A 142 6.74 -2.51 -5.86
CA ILE A 142 5.83 -1.44 -5.42
C ILE A 142 4.62 -1.39 -6.37
N PRO A 143 3.38 -1.52 -5.87
CA PRO A 143 2.18 -1.39 -6.67
C PRO A 143 1.82 0.08 -6.89
N ILE A 144 1.48 0.45 -8.13
CA ILE A 144 1.02 1.81 -8.48
C ILE A 144 -0.47 2.06 -8.15
N LEU A 145 -1.19 1.06 -7.66
CA LEU A 145 -2.60 1.10 -7.23
C LEU A 145 -3.59 1.63 -8.30
N GLY A 146 -3.32 1.41 -9.58
CA GLY A 146 -4.12 1.93 -10.69
C GLY A 146 -4.03 3.44 -10.87
N SER A 147 -3.02 4.08 -10.28
CA SER A 147 -2.69 5.48 -10.52
C SER A 147 -1.74 5.61 -11.71
N THR A 148 -1.82 6.74 -12.39
CA THR A 148 -0.78 7.14 -13.33
C THR A 148 0.39 7.70 -12.53
N LEU A 149 1.59 7.20 -12.75
CA LEU A 149 2.80 7.75 -12.15
C LEU A 149 3.02 9.17 -12.68
N ARG A 150 2.77 10.17 -11.87
CA ARG A 150 2.95 11.58 -12.20
C ARG A 150 4.16 12.14 -11.45
N GLU A 151 4.80 13.15 -12.00
CA GLU A 151 5.96 13.81 -11.37
C GLU A 151 5.68 14.32 -9.94
N ARG A 152 4.41 14.66 -9.66
CA ARG A 152 3.98 15.13 -8.33
C ARG A 152 3.54 14.00 -7.39
N SER A 153 3.47 12.74 -7.86
CA SER A 153 3.10 11.62 -6.98
C SER A 153 4.19 11.31 -5.98
N ARG A 154 3.80 10.93 -4.76
CA ARG A 154 4.73 10.56 -3.68
C ARG A 154 5.70 9.47 -4.13
N LEU A 155 5.21 8.47 -4.86
CA LEU A 155 6.06 7.40 -5.38
C LEU A 155 7.13 7.91 -6.34
N PHE A 156 6.77 8.82 -7.27
CA PHE A 156 7.75 9.41 -8.19
C PHE A 156 8.79 10.23 -7.43
N GLN A 157 8.35 11.05 -6.48
CA GLN A 157 9.24 11.87 -5.66
C GLN A 157 10.20 11.02 -4.82
N ALA A 158 9.70 9.93 -4.21
CA ALA A 158 10.55 9.01 -3.45
C ALA A 158 11.62 8.35 -4.34
N ILE A 159 11.24 7.85 -5.52
CA ILE A 159 12.18 7.29 -6.50
C ILE A 159 13.24 8.32 -6.90
N ALA A 160 12.82 9.55 -7.21
CA ALA A 160 13.73 10.63 -7.63
C ALA A 160 14.66 11.08 -6.48
N MET A 161 14.15 11.13 -5.26
CA MET A 161 14.93 11.52 -4.08
C MET A 161 16.04 10.52 -3.75
N HIS A 162 15.75 9.22 -3.91
CA HIS A 162 16.70 8.14 -3.63
C HIS A 162 17.56 7.75 -4.84
N ASP A 163 17.32 8.35 -6.01
CA ASP A 163 18.01 8.02 -7.30
C ASP A 163 17.95 6.50 -7.59
N THR A 164 16.81 5.87 -7.26
CA THR A 164 16.65 4.42 -7.29
C THR A 164 16.37 3.93 -8.71
N PRO A 165 17.08 2.91 -9.22
CA PRO A 165 16.78 2.29 -10.51
C PRO A 165 15.39 1.64 -10.52
N VAL A 166 14.64 1.83 -11.61
CA VAL A 166 13.25 1.37 -11.74
C VAL A 166 13.08 0.40 -12.90
N TYR A 167 12.46 -0.74 -12.62
CA TYR A 167 11.94 -1.65 -13.63
C TYR A 167 10.42 -1.59 -13.64
N MET A 168 9.81 -1.62 -14.81
CA MET A 168 8.35 -1.60 -14.98
C MET A 168 7.87 -2.97 -15.42
N ALA A 169 6.95 -3.58 -14.67
CA ALA A 169 6.28 -4.83 -14.99
C ALA A 169 4.77 -4.60 -14.92
N LEU A 170 4.25 -3.86 -15.90
CA LEU A 170 2.84 -3.53 -16.05
C LEU A 170 2.20 -4.44 -17.09
N ASP A 171 0.89 -4.72 -16.92
CA ASP A 171 0.10 -5.44 -17.90
C ASP A 171 0.02 -4.64 -19.20
N GLY A 172 0.15 -5.32 -20.36
CA GLY A 172 0.16 -4.69 -21.69
C GLY A 172 -1.25 -4.49 -22.26
#